data_dee687e95020c13e858c83525de5ff8b
#
_entry.id   dee687e95020c13e858c83525de5ff8b
#
_cell.length_a   1.000
_cell.length_b   1.000
_cell.length_c   1.000
_cell.angle_alpha   90.00
_cell.angle_beta   90.00
_cell.angle_gamma   90.00
#
_symmetry.space_group_name_H-M   'P 1'
#
loop_
_entity.id
_entity.type
_entity.pdbx_description
1 polymer ?
#
loop_
_entity_poly.entity_id
_entity_poly.type
_entity_poly.pdbx_seq_one_letter_code
_entity_poly.pdbx_strand_id
1 'polypeptide(L)'
;EMQRSLVGSEMCIRDRVRLKGSYIVEYTGCDVDENGNVKEVRCKYIEDSKSGGANAGIKVKGVIHWVNANDCVDVTVNRFDYLINDVEGDLMDRVNKNSKTVVRAKAEKFIVENAKAYDRFQFMRQGYYMAVSTFDKSAPVFNEVVGLKDSFNK
;
A
#
# COMPACT_ATOMS: atom_id res chain seq x y z
N GLU A 1 -7.34 0.19 -2.48
CA GLU A 1 -8.20 0.19 -3.68
C GLU A 1 -7.44 -0.07 -4.97
N MET A 2 -6.24 0.49 -5.18
CA MET A 2 -5.44 0.20 -6.39
C MET A 2 -4.87 -1.22 -6.45
N GLN A 3 -4.65 -1.89 -5.33
CA GLN A 3 -4.24 -3.30 -5.32
C GLN A 3 -5.40 -4.25 -5.67
N ARG A 4 -6.64 -3.90 -5.36
CA ARG A 4 -7.83 -4.64 -5.80
C ARG A 4 -8.04 -4.59 -7.31
N SER A 5 -7.72 -3.46 -7.96
CA SER A 5 -7.91 -3.26 -9.41
C SER A 5 -6.94 -4.07 -10.28
N LEU A 6 -5.74 -4.41 -9.79
CA LEU A 6 -4.77 -5.22 -10.55
C LEU A 6 -4.90 -6.73 -10.28
N VAL A 7 -5.61 -7.13 -9.24
CA VAL A 7 -5.75 -8.52 -8.79
C VAL A 7 -7.19 -9.02 -8.90
N GLY A 8 -8.12 -8.14 -9.27
CA GLY A 8 -9.52 -8.48 -9.49
C GLY A 8 -9.79 -9.09 -10.87
N SER A 9 -10.99 -8.90 -11.38
CA SER A 9 -11.56 -9.48 -12.60
C SER A 9 -10.79 -9.20 -13.92
N GLU A 10 -9.68 -8.46 -13.91
CA GLU A 10 -8.94 -8.05 -15.11
C GLU A 10 -7.60 -8.78 -15.32
N MET A 11 -7.17 -9.66 -14.43
CA MET A 11 -5.95 -10.45 -14.65
C MET A 11 -6.26 -11.76 -15.37
N CYS A 12 -5.79 -11.88 -16.60
CA CYS A 12 -5.84 -13.13 -17.35
C CYS A 12 -4.65 -14.01 -17.01
N ILE A 13 -4.83 -15.33 -17.08
CA ILE A 13 -3.73 -16.31 -16.99
C ILE A 13 -2.63 -15.93 -17.98
N ARG A 14 -1.37 -15.89 -17.52
CA ARG A 14 -0.16 -15.41 -18.20
C ARG A 14 0.03 -13.88 -18.23
N ASP A 15 -0.82 -13.10 -17.58
CA ASP A 15 -0.51 -11.70 -17.36
C ASP A 15 0.74 -11.55 -16.49
N ARG A 16 1.55 -10.55 -16.81
CA ARG A 16 2.83 -10.31 -16.17
C ARG A 16 2.83 -8.94 -15.50
N VAL A 17 3.32 -8.92 -14.27
CA VAL A 17 3.57 -7.68 -13.53
C VAL A 17 4.98 -7.70 -12.97
N ARG A 18 5.56 -6.51 -12.82
CA ARG A 18 6.87 -6.37 -12.17
C ARG A 18 6.69 -6.04 -10.70
N LEU A 19 7.31 -6.81 -9.85
CA LEU A 19 7.53 -6.43 -8.46
C LEU A 19 8.61 -5.35 -8.42
N LYS A 20 8.29 -4.17 -7.90
CA LYS A 20 9.21 -3.03 -7.92
C LYS A 20 10.54 -3.37 -7.25
N GLY A 21 11.65 -3.12 -7.95
CA GLY A 21 13.00 -3.46 -7.48
C GLY A 21 13.33 -4.96 -7.49
N SER A 22 12.44 -5.81 -8.04
CA SER A 22 12.60 -7.26 -8.03
C SER A 22 12.24 -7.87 -9.39
N TYR A 23 11.79 -9.11 -9.38
CA TYR A 23 11.48 -9.90 -10.57
C TYR A 23 10.15 -9.54 -11.22
N ILE A 24 9.98 -10.00 -12.46
CA ILE A 24 8.67 -10.10 -13.10
C ILE A 24 8.03 -11.41 -12.65
N VAL A 25 6.74 -11.35 -12.34
CA VAL A 25 5.92 -12.50 -12.01
C VAL A 25 4.80 -12.66 -13.02
N GLU A 26 4.49 -13.91 -13.36
CA GLU A 26 3.43 -14.29 -14.27
C GLU A 26 2.28 -14.91 -13.47
N TYR A 27 1.08 -14.39 -13.65
CA TYR A 27 -0.12 -14.90 -12.99
C TYR A 27 -0.47 -16.31 -13.46
N THR A 28 -0.67 -17.21 -12.51
CA THR A 28 -1.02 -18.62 -12.76
C THR A 28 -2.39 -19.02 -12.23
N GLY A 29 -2.97 -18.25 -11.31
CA GLY A 29 -4.29 -18.49 -10.74
C GLY A 29 -4.49 -17.78 -9.43
N CYS A 30 -5.71 -17.85 -8.91
CA CYS A 30 -6.06 -17.32 -7.58
C CYS A 30 -6.98 -18.28 -6.84
N ASP A 31 -6.96 -18.18 -5.52
CA ASP A 31 -7.93 -18.78 -4.64
C ASP A 31 -8.93 -17.71 -4.20
N VAL A 32 -10.19 -18.05 -4.19
CA VAL A 32 -11.29 -17.16 -3.77
C VAL A 32 -11.98 -17.72 -2.53
N ASP A 33 -12.57 -16.83 -1.74
CA ASP A 33 -13.42 -17.21 -0.62
C ASP A 33 -14.84 -17.59 -1.09
N GLU A 34 -15.70 -18.01 -0.15
CA GLU A 34 -17.09 -18.38 -0.40
C GLU A 34 -17.94 -17.24 -0.98
N ASN A 35 -17.50 -16.00 -0.83
CA ASN A 35 -18.13 -14.79 -1.34
C ASN A 35 -17.57 -14.32 -2.69
N GLY A 36 -16.61 -15.08 -3.28
CA GLY A 36 -15.95 -14.73 -4.53
C GLY A 36 -14.84 -13.68 -4.39
N ASN A 37 -14.44 -13.29 -3.17
CA ASN A 37 -13.31 -12.38 -2.99
C ASN A 37 -11.99 -13.14 -3.14
N VAL A 38 -11.02 -12.52 -3.79
CA VAL A 38 -9.69 -13.09 -3.95
C VAL A 38 -8.99 -13.17 -2.60
N LYS A 39 -8.64 -14.38 -2.17
CA LYS A 39 -7.91 -14.68 -0.95
C LYS A 39 -6.41 -14.73 -1.17
N GLU A 40 -5.99 -15.38 -2.24
CA GLU A 40 -4.59 -15.56 -2.60
C GLU A 40 -4.42 -15.53 -4.11
N VAL A 41 -3.32 -14.94 -4.56
CA VAL A 41 -2.93 -14.91 -5.99
C VAL A 41 -1.65 -15.68 -6.16
N ARG A 42 -1.68 -16.67 -7.04
CA ARG A 42 -0.52 -17.51 -7.36
C ARG A 42 0.19 -16.98 -8.59
N CYS A 43 1.50 -16.86 -8.48
CA CYS A 43 2.35 -16.38 -9.56
C CYS A 43 3.61 -17.24 -9.68
N LYS A 44 4.12 -17.35 -10.90
CA LYS A 44 5.45 -17.90 -11.19
C LYS A 44 6.40 -16.74 -11.44
N TYR A 45 7.58 -16.72 -10.79
CA TYR A 45 8.60 -15.72 -11.09
C TYR A 45 9.34 -16.06 -12.39
N ILE A 46 9.82 -15.06 -13.09
CA ILE A 46 10.61 -15.20 -14.31
C ILE A 46 12.07 -14.98 -13.94
N GLU A 47 12.90 -15.99 -14.21
CA GLU A 47 14.35 -15.91 -13.97
C GLU A 47 14.96 -14.78 -14.79
N ASP A 48 16.06 -14.19 -14.28
CA ASP A 48 16.82 -13.09 -14.91
C ASP A 48 15.98 -11.88 -15.31
N SER A 49 14.80 -11.68 -14.70
CA SER A 49 13.92 -10.56 -14.99
C SER A 49 14.14 -9.34 -14.11
N LYS A 50 15.11 -9.36 -13.18
CA LYS A 50 15.57 -8.15 -12.47
C LYS A 50 16.17 -7.13 -13.45
N SER A 51 16.21 -5.87 -13.05
CA SER A 51 16.87 -4.81 -13.82
C SER A 51 18.32 -5.20 -14.13
N GLY A 52 18.69 -5.18 -15.41
CA GLY A 52 19.99 -5.62 -15.90
C GLY A 52 20.10 -7.10 -16.28
N GLY A 53 19.10 -7.91 -15.97
CA GLY A 53 19.04 -9.32 -16.41
C GLY A 53 18.57 -9.49 -17.85
N ALA A 54 18.82 -10.67 -18.43
CA ALA A 54 18.46 -10.99 -19.81
C ALA A 54 16.95 -10.82 -20.11
N ASN A 55 16.12 -11.10 -19.12
CA ASN A 55 14.67 -11.04 -19.21
C ASN A 55 14.07 -9.72 -18.66
N ALA A 56 14.90 -8.71 -18.39
CA ALA A 56 14.46 -7.44 -17.83
C ALA A 56 13.53 -6.65 -18.77
N GLY A 57 13.65 -6.84 -20.10
CA GLY A 57 12.86 -6.14 -21.11
C GLY A 57 11.47 -6.73 -21.39
N ILE A 58 11.07 -7.80 -20.71
CA ILE A 58 9.76 -8.43 -20.92
C ILE A 58 8.65 -7.43 -20.62
N LYS A 59 7.69 -7.30 -21.57
CA LYS A 59 6.53 -6.43 -21.44
C LYS A 59 5.64 -6.89 -20.27
N VAL A 60 5.27 -5.94 -19.42
CA VAL A 60 4.42 -6.16 -18.25
C VAL A 60 3.21 -5.25 -18.28
N LYS A 61 2.09 -5.65 -17.68
CA LYS A 61 0.89 -4.81 -17.51
C LYS A 61 1.13 -3.64 -16.55
N GLY A 62 2.04 -3.79 -15.61
CA GLY A 62 2.32 -2.76 -14.63
C GLY A 62 3.44 -3.13 -13.66
N VAL A 63 3.77 -2.18 -12.80
CA VAL A 63 4.72 -2.35 -11.71
C VAL A 63 3.96 -2.20 -10.40
N ILE A 64 4.03 -3.18 -9.51
CA ILE A 64 3.38 -3.17 -8.21
C ILE A 64 4.41 -3.01 -7.09
N HIS A 65 4.02 -2.33 -6.02
CA HIS A 65 4.76 -2.34 -4.76
C HIS A 65 4.42 -3.60 -3.97
N TRP A 66 5.36 -4.10 -3.22
CA TRP A 66 5.23 -5.34 -2.47
C TRP A 66 6.09 -5.31 -1.21
N VAL A 67 5.74 -6.13 -0.24
CA VAL A 67 6.57 -6.45 0.93
C VAL A 67 6.60 -7.96 1.10
N ASN A 68 7.71 -8.49 1.61
CA ASN A 68 7.84 -9.91 1.88
C ASN A 68 6.99 -10.30 3.10
N ALA A 69 6.03 -11.19 2.93
CA ALA A 69 5.13 -11.62 4.00
C ALA A 69 5.87 -12.26 5.19
N ASN A 70 7.02 -12.90 4.94
CA ASN A 70 7.84 -13.54 5.97
C ASN A 70 8.85 -12.59 6.63
N ASP A 71 9.01 -11.38 6.11
CA ASP A 71 9.97 -10.38 6.59
C ASP A 71 9.37 -8.96 6.57
N CYS A 72 8.12 -8.84 6.98
CA CYS A 72 7.43 -7.57 7.14
C CYS A 72 6.98 -7.38 8.60
N VAL A 73 6.70 -6.15 8.96
CA VAL A 73 6.22 -5.76 10.28
C VAL A 73 4.82 -5.17 10.16
N ASP A 74 3.94 -5.52 11.10
CA ASP A 74 2.64 -4.90 11.24
C ASP A 74 2.80 -3.47 11.73
N VAL A 75 2.19 -2.53 11.02
CA VAL A 75 2.22 -1.11 11.37
C VAL A 75 0.80 -0.54 11.42
N THR A 76 0.61 0.45 12.25
CA THR A 76 -0.62 1.22 12.30
C THR A 76 -0.43 2.52 11.53
N VAL A 77 -1.38 2.86 10.68
CA VAL A 77 -1.39 4.10 9.91
C VAL A 77 -2.61 4.92 10.27
N ASN A 78 -2.37 6.15 10.74
CA ASN A 78 -3.43 7.14 10.92
C ASN A 78 -3.57 7.93 9.62
N ARG A 79 -4.78 7.96 9.08
CA ARG A 79 -5.19 8.79 7.95
C ARG A 79 -6.09 9.90 8.45
N PHE A 80 -5.97 11.06 7.86
CA PHE A 80 -6.73 12.24 8.26
C PHE A 80 -7.51 12.80 7.09
N ASP A 81 -8.70 13.30 7.38
CA ASP A 81 -9.56 14.03 6.47
C ASP A 81 -9.90 15.38 7.12
N TYR A 82 -10.66 16.23 6.46
CA TYR A 82 -11.12 17.49 7.00
C TYR A 82 -11.80 17.30 8.35
N LEU A 83 -11.43 18.12 9.32
CA LEU A 83 -12.05 18.13 10.64
C LEU A 83 -13.46 18.71 10.60
N ILE A 84 -13.70 19.64 9.70
CA ILE A 84 -14.97 20.34 9.54
C ILE A 84 -15.53 20.04 8.15
N ASN A 85 -16.75 19.59 8.08
CA ASN A 85 -17.48 19.40 6.83
C ASN A 85 -17.90 20.75 6.22
N ASP A 86 -17.87 20.86 4.90
CA ASP A 86 -18.33 22.04 4.18
C ASP A 86 -19.84 22.01 3.99
N VAL A 87 -20.56 22.16 5.10
CA VAL A 87 -22.03 22.24 5.17
C VAL A 87 -22.43 23.42 6.04
N GLU A 88 -23.64 23.94 5.84
CA GLU A 88 -24.20 25.00 6.70
C GLU A 88 -24.55 24.45 8.09
N GLY A 89 -24.45 25.27 9.12
CA GLY A 89 -24.78 24.92 10.50
C GLY A 89 -23.76 25.39 11.52
N ASP A 90 -24.03 25.16 12.78
CA ASP A 90 -23.12 25.48 13.87
C ASP A 90 -21.83 24.66 13.78
N LEU A 91 -20.74 25.20 14.29
CA LEU A 91 -19.42 24.56 14.23
C LEU A 91 -19.44 23.12 14.76
N MET A 92 -20.16 22.90 15.85
CA MET A 92 -20.23 21.57 16.48
C MET A 92 -20.98 20.55 15.62
N ASP A 93 -21.98 20.98 14.87
CA ASP A 93 -22.76 20.12 13.96
C ASP A 93 -21.94 19.76 12.69
N ARG A 94 -20.97 20.60 12.36
CA ARG A 94 -20.08 20.45 11.20
C ARG A 94 -18.86 19.56 11.46
N VAL A 95 -18.59 19.19 12.71
CA VAL A 95 -17.44 18.37 13.06
C VAL A 95 -17.53 17.00 12.39
N ASN A 96 -16.52 16.67 11.57
CA ASN A 96 -16.37 15.37 10.95
C ASN A 96 -15.85 14.34 11.97
N LYS A 97 -16.74 13.56 12.53
CA LYS A 97 -16.41 12.49 13.49
C LYS A 97 -15.51 11.39 12.89
N ASN A 98 -15.47 11.29 11.57
CA ASN A 98 -14.65 10.34 10.82
C ASN A 98 -13.37 10.96 10.24
N SER A 99 -12.99 12.16 10.71
CA SER A 99 -11.79 12.89 10.26
C SER A 99 -10.49 12.14 10.51
N LYS A 100 -10.49 11.12 11.37
CA LYS A 100 -9.36 10.22 11.60
C LYS A 100 -9.78 8.78 11.35
N THR A 101 -9.06 8.10 10.44
CA THR A 101 -9.21 6.67 10.18
C THR A 101 -7.92 5.96 10.56
N VAL A 102 -8.04 4.82 11.22
CA VAL A 102 -6.89 3.99 11.60
C VAL A 102 -6.89 2.73 10.75
N VAL A 103 -5.79 2.49 10.05
CA VAL A 103 -5.61 1.34 9.16
C VAL A 103 -4.43 0.50 9.62
N ARG A 104 -4.57 -0.81 9.60
CA ARG A 104 -3.45 -1.74 9.76
C ARG A 104 -2.82 -2.02 8.40
N ALA A 105 -1.50 -2.00 8.34
CA ALA A 105 -0.73 -2.23 7.13
C ALA A 105 0.51 -3.08 7.42
N LYS A 106 1.18 -3.51 6.36
CA LYS A 106 2.48 -4.19 6.42
C LYS A 106 3.55 -3.26 5.87
N ALA A 107 4.65 -3.13 6.58
CA ALA A 107 5.82 -2.35 6.15
C ALA A 107 7.08 -3.21 6.10
N GLU A 108 8.06 -2.76 5.33
CA GLU A 108 9.39 -3.36 5.32
C GLU A 108 10.01 -3.25 6.71
N LYS A 109 10.58 -4.32 7.20
CA LYS A 109 11.26 -4.39 8.49
C LYS A 109 12.35 -3.31 8.62
N PHE A 110 13.10 -3.08 7.56
CA PHE A 110 14.15 -2.06 7.52
C PHE A 110 13.65 -0.66 7.93
N ILE A 111 12.46 -0.25 7.47
CA ILE A 111 11.89 1.06 7.83
C ILE A 111 11.64 1.12 9.33
N VAL A 112 11.00 0.10 9.89
CA VAL A 112 10.66 0.07 11.32
C VAL A 112 11.92 0.03 12.22
N GLU A 113 12.93 -0.74 11.83
CA GLU A 113 14.17 -0.86 12.59
C GLU A 113 15.00 0.43 12.63
N ASN A 114 14.93 1.23 11.57
CA ASN A 114 15.73 2.44 11.41
C ASN A 114 14.95 3.74 11.69
N ALA A 115 13.63 3.69 11.76
CA ALA A 115 12.79 4.86 12.02
C ALA A 115 12.97 5.40 13.44
N LYS A 116 12.90 6.71 13.55
CA LYS A 116 12.82 7.48 14.80
C LYS A 116 11.57 8.36 14.75
N ALA A 117 11.19 8.89 15.91
CA ALA A 117 10.11 9.88 15.99
C ALA A 117 10.33 11.03 14.99
N TYR A 118 9.26 11.41 14.28
CA TYR A 118 9.22 12.45 13.25
C TYR A 118 9.98 12.17 11.95
N ASP A 119 10.59 10.99 11.78
CA ASP A 119 11.15 10.61 10.49
C ASP A 119 10.06 10.52 9.42
N ARG A 120 10.41 10.95 8.21
CA ARG A 120 9.49 11.04 7.08
C ARG A 120 9.85 10.02 6.03
N PHE A 121 8.83 9.34 5.50
CA PHE A 121 8.99 8.27 4.52
C PHE A 121 8.03 8.47 3.36
N GLN A 122 8.46 8.12 2.18
CA GLN A 122 7.57 7.88 1.06
C GLN A 122 7.24 6.39 1.00
N PHE A 123 6.02 6.02 1.34
CA PHE A 123 5.53 4.68 1.05
C PHE A 123 5.17 4.62 -0.43
N MET A 124 5.99 3.91 -1.18
CA MET A 124 5.92 3.90 -2.63
C MET A 124 4.51 3.57 -3.13
N ARG A 125 3.97 4.42 -4.00
CA ARG A 125 2.61 4.33 -4.56
C ARG A 125 1.47 4.45 -3.54
N GLN A 126 1.76 4.85 -2.31
CA GLN A 126 0.76 5.07 -1.26
C GLN A 126 0.68 6.54 -0.87
N GLY A 127 1.80 7.17 -0.53
CA GLY A 127 1.85 8.55 -0.08
C GLY A 127 3.10 8.84 0.75
N TYR A 128 3.05 9.97 1.45
CA TYR A 128 4.10 10.41 2.36
C TYR A 128 3.60 10.27 3.80
N TYR A 129 4.45 9.69 4.63
CA TYR A 129 4.12 9.32 6.00
C TYR A 129 5.19 9.81 6.96
N MET A 130 4.79 10.04 8.20
CA MET A 130 5.70 10.46 9.27
C MET A 130 5.51 9.57 10.49
N ALA A 131 6.61 9.10 11.07
CA ALA A 131 6.61 8.39 12.34
C ALA A 131 6.10 9.33 13.45
N VAL A 132 5.18 8.84 14.30
CA VAL A 132 4.60 9.67 15.37
C VAL A 132 5.66 10.05 16.43
N SER A 133 5.36 11.07 17.23
CA SER A 133 6.27 11.55 18.30
C SER A 133 6.60 10.49 19.35
N THR A 134 5.69 9.56 19.59
CA THR A 134 5.83 8.44 20.52
C THR A 134 6.17 7.13 19.79
N PHE A 135 6.96 7.21 18.71
CA PHE A 135 7.27 6.06 17.87
C PHE A 135 7.96 4.95 18.68
N ASP A 136 7.36 3.77 18.64
CA ASP A 136 7.87 2.55 19.24
C ASP A 136 7.99 1.44 18.18
N LYS A 137 9.15 0.82 18.08
CA LYS A 137 9.43 -0.25 17.12
C LYS A 137 8.59 -1.52 17.38
N SER A 138 8.12 -1.74 18.59
CA SER A 138 7.26 -2.87 18.95
C SER A 138 5.79 -2.66 18.53
N ALA A 139 5.38 -1.39 18.38
CA ALA A 139 4.05 -0.99 17.96
C ALA A 139 4.13 0.25 17.03
N PRO A 140 4.72 0.10 15.84
CA PRO A 140 5.04 1.25 14.99
C PRO A 140 3.78 1.92 14.44
N VAL A 141 3.72 3.25 14.61
CA VAL A 141 2.62 4.08 14.16
C VAL A 141 3.14 5.18 13.24
N PHE A 142 2.48 5.34 12.10
CA PHE A 142 2.75 6.40 11.13
C PHE A 142 1.50 7.24 10.88
N ASN A 143 1.70 8.54 10.70
CA ASN A 143 0.67 9.47 10.24
C ASN A 143 0.83 9.69 8.75
N GLU A 144 -0.25 9.57 7.99
CA GLU A 144 -0.29 10.02 6.60
C GLU A 144 -0.21 11.55 6.57
N VAL A 145 0.78 12.07 5.84
CA VAL A 145 0.98 13.52 5.66
C VAL A 145 0.25 13.98 4.41
N VAL A 146 0.43 13.26 3.30
CA VAL A 146 -0.24 13.51 2.04
C VAL A 146 -0.29 12.24 1.21
N GLY A 147 -1.43 11.96 0.58
CA GLY A 147 -1.59 10.90 -0.41
C GLY A 147 -0.94 11.27 -1.76
N LEU A 148 -0.84 10.30 -2.67
CA LEU A 148 -0.35 10.55 -4.04
C LEU A 148 -1.41 11.19 -4.95
N LYS A 149 -2.67 11.11 -4.61
CA LYS A 149 -3.76 11.79 -5.29
C LYS A 149 -4.26 12.89 -4.36
N ASP A 150 -4.46 14.06 -4.93
CA ASP A 150 -5.14 15.13 -4.21
C ASP A 150 -6.58 14.69 -3.94
N SER A 151 -6.85 14.32 -2.69
CA SER A 151 -8.18 13.92 -2.23
C SER A 151 -9.01 15.12 -1.78
N PHE A 152 -8.42 16.32 -1.78
CA PHE A 152 -9.04 17.55 -1.32
C PHE A 152 -9.73 18.35 -2.43
N ASN A 153 -9.52 18.00 -3.69
CA ASN A 153 -10.26 18.54 -4.82
C ASN A 153 -11.36 17.55 -5.25
N LYS A 154 -12.47 17.57 -4.58
CA LYS A 154 -13.72 16.96 -5.05
C LYS A 154 -14.73 18.05 -5.37
#